data_f9a54a208ac8059b8c10f842f49f90a9
#
_entry.id   f9a54a208ac8059b8c10f842f49f90a9
#
_cell.length_a   1.000
_cell.length_b   1.000
_cell.length_c   1.000
_cell.angle_alpha   90.00
_cell.angle_beta   90.00
_cell.angle_gamma   90.00
#
_symmetry.space_group_name_H-M   'P 1'
#
loop_
_entity.id
_entity.type
_entity.pdbx_description
1 polymer ?
#
loop_
_entity_poly.entity_id
_entity_poly.type
_entity_poly.pdbx_seq_one_letter_code
_entity_poly.pdbx_strand_id
1 'polypeptide(L)'
;MFNGWLHSVFVTGVLCFGIDGTLIWGRHNCPGSWNDGEMSRRLQEILSDPWRTGAGMKIASDSAFPVSGRCAGRIITPLKEGDLERHPHDCRLGMKAMSDSITSLRQAAEWGMGAVGKVYRQLLLPLPYNPAVRAMRLNSIFKLYNFRVRRTGISQIKNVFGA
;
A
#
# COMPACT_ATOMS: atom_id res chain seq x y z
N MET A 1 -0.28 10.84 -18.67
CA MET A 1 0.80 10.04 -18.06
C MET A 1 1.98 10.89 -17.55
N PHE A 2 2.11 12.11 -18.06
CA PHE A 2 3.13 13.05 -17.56
C PHE A 2 2.81 13.46 -16.13
N ASN A 3 3.79 13.37 -15.22
CA ASN A 3 3.70 13.90 -13.87
C ASN A 3 4.48 15.21 -13.82
N GLY A 4 3.77 16.32 -13.60
CA GLY A 4 4.36 17.65 -13.58
C GLY A 4 5.34 17.88 -12.42
N TRP A 5 5.16 17.17 -11.31
CA TRP A 5 6.05 17.24 -10.15
C TRP A 5 7.40 16.57 -10.39
N LEU A 6 7.38 15.39 -11.01
CA LEU A 6 8.61 14.62 -11.29
C LEU A 6 9.15 14.86 -12.72
N HIS A 7 8.53 15.73 -13.50
CA HIS A 7 8.90 16.06 -14.88
C HIS A 7 9.18 14.83 -15.76
N SER A 8 8.43 13.72 -15.51
CA SER A 8 8.64 12.46 -16.22
C SER A 8 7.32 11.75 -16.54
N VAL A 9 7.39 10.82 -17.50
CA VAL A 9 6.27 9.97 -17.89
C VAL A 9 6.44 8.62 -17.23
N PHE A 10 5.55 8.28 -16.30
CA PHE A 10 5.54 6.97 -15.66
C PHE A 10 4.12 6.49 -15.38
N VAL A 11 4.02 5.25 -15.01
CA VAL A 11 2.79 4.65 -14.48
C VAL A 11 2.93 4.45 -12.99
N THR A 12 1.82 4.60 -12.28
CA THR A 12 1.78 4.44 -10.84
C THR A 12 0.74 3.40 -10.44
N GLY A 13 0.69 3.07 -9.16
CA GLY A 13 -0.29 2.16 -8.60
C GLY A 13 -0.22 2.11 -7.08
N VAL A 14 -1.26 1.55 -6.49
CA VAL A 14 -1.36 1.27 -5.05
C VAL A 14 -1.44 -0.23 -4.87
N LEU A 15 -0.63 -0.76 -3.95
CA LEU A 15 -0.58 -2.17 -3.60
C LEU A 15 -0.88 -2.33 -2.11
N CYS A 16 -1.66 -3.36 -1.76
CA CYS A 16 -1.97 -3.71 -0.38
C CYS A 16 -1.51 -5.13 -0.11
N PHE A 17 -0.66 -5.30 0.89
CA PHE A 17 -0.11 -6.59 1.29
C PHE A 17 -0.79 -7.09 2.57
N GLY A 18 -1.02 -8.40 2.64
CA GLY A 18 -1.42 -9.08 3.86
C GLY A 18 -0.24 -9.34 4.79
N ILE A 19 -0.53 -9.67 6.04
CA ILE A 19 0.48 -10.02 7.05
C ILE A 19 1.29 -11.27 6.67
N ASP A 20 0.74 -12.13 5.82
CA ASP A 20 1.43 -13.29 5.26
C ASP A 20 2.38 -12.93 4.09
N GLY A 21 2.43 -11.64 3.72
CA GLY A 21 3.24 -11.11 2.63
C GLY A 21 2.63 -11.27 1.25
N THR A 22 1.41 -11.80 1.12
CA THR A 22 0.71 -11.84 -0.17
C THR A 22 0.17 -10.47 -0.56
N LEU A 23 0.15 -10.19 -1.84
CA LEU A 23 -0.56 -9.04 -2.39
C LEU A 23 -2.05 -9.36 -2.41
N ILE A 24 -2.81 -8.75 -1.50
CA ILE A 24 -4.25 -9.01 -1.33
C ILE A 24 -5.12 -8.11 -2.21
N TRP A 25 -4.61 -6.92 -2.53
CA TRP A 25 -5.28 -5.99 -3.42
C TRP A 25 -4.24 -5.11 -4.13
N GLY A 26 -4.55 -4.73 -5.37
CA GLY A 26 -3.69 -3.82 -6.11
C GLY A 26 -4.43 -3.15 -7.26
N ARG A 27 -4.18 -1.87 -7.45
CA ARG A 27 -4.52 -1.10 -8.64
C ARG A 27 -3.25 -0.54 -9.23
N HIS A 28 -2.92 -0.97 -10.40
CA HIS A 28 -1.68 -0.60 -11.09
C HIS A 28 -1.96 -0.14 -12.52
N ASN A 29 -0.93 0.26 -13.24
CA ASN A 29 -1.03 0.76 -14.60
C ASN A 29 -1.85 2.06 -14.70
N CYS A 30 -1.90 2.82 -13.61
CA CYS A 30 -2.57 4.12 -13.56
C CYS A 30 -1.69 5.23 -14.15
N PRO A 31 -2.29 6.32 -14.67
CA PRO A 31 -1.51 7.49 -15.05
C PRO A 31 -0.70 8.03 -13.87
N GLY A 32 0.56 8.41 -14.11
CA GLY A 32 1.43 8.98 -13.08
C GLY A 32 0.96 10.31 -12.48
N SER A 33 -0.07 10.93 -13.08
CA SER A 33 -0.72 12.13 -12.55
C SER A 33 -1.82 11.86 -11.52
N TRP A 34 -2.22 10.59 -11.32
CA TRP A 34 -3.23 10.24 -10.32
C TRP A 34 -2.63 10.24 -8.92
N ASN A 35 -3.38 10.76 -7.95
CA ASN A 35 -3.01 10.71 -6.54
C ASN A 35 -3.49 9.41 -5.87
N ASP A 36 -3.00 9.15 -4.67
CA ASP A 36 -3.30 7.92 -3.92
C ASP A 36 -4.78 7.81 -3.57
N GLY A 37 -5.46 8.92 -3.29
CA GLY A 37 -6.90 8.95 -3.05
C GLY A 37 -7.71 8.45 -4.23
N GLU A 38 -7.37 8.89 -5.44
CA GLU A 38 -8.02 8.45 -6.68
C GLU A 38 -7.73 6.97 -6.96
N MET A 39 -6.48 6.56 -6.83
CA MET A 39 -6.09 5.17 -7.07
C MET A 39 -6.69 4.20 -6.06
N SER A 40 -6.84 4.60 -4.81
CA SER A 40 -7.39 3.76 -3.73
C SER A 40 -8.92 3.78 -3.63
N ARG A 41 -9.65 4.53 -4.45
CA ARG A 41 -11.11 4.68 -4.36
C ARG A 41 -11.83 3.32 -4.22
N ARG A 42 -11.48 2.35 -5.06
CA ARG A 42 -12.08 1.01 -4.99
C ARG A 42 -11.73 0.26 -3.69
N LEU A 43 -10.52 0.43 -3.18
CA LEU A 43 -10.13 -0.13 -1.88
C LEU A 43 -10.94 0.50 -0.75
N GLN A 44 -11.13 1.82 -0.79
CA GLN A 44 -11.95 2.55 0.19
C GLN A 44 -13.41 2.06 0.20
N GLU A 45 -13.98 1.79 -0.98
CA GLU A 45 -15.32 1.18 -1.08
C GLU A 45 -15.38 -0.21 -0.43
N ILE A 46 -14.35 -1.04 -0.64
CA ILE A 46 -14.26 -2.37 -0.02
C ILE A 46 -14.13 -2.26 1.50
N LEU A 47 -13.29 -1.35 1.98
CA LEU A 47 -13.08 -1.13 3.42
C LEU A 47 -14.32 -0.59 4.13
N SER A 48 -15.13 0.20 3.46
CA SER A 48 -16.36 0.77 4.01
C SER A 48 -17.55 -0.18 3.95
N ASP A 49 -17.46 -1.26 3.22
CA ASP A 49 -18.51 -2.27 3.08
C ASP A 49 -18.44 -3.31 4.21
N PRO A 50 -19.43 -3.36 5.14
CA PRO A 50 -19.40 -4.29 6.27
C PRO A 50 -19.45 -5.77 5.86
N TRP A 51 -19.99 -6.08 4.67
CA TRP A 51 -20.06 -7.43 4.14
C TRP A 51 -18.72 -7.92 3.60
N ARG A 52 -17.84 -6.99 3.21
CA ARG A 52 -16.53 -7.30 2.64
C ARG A 52 -15.40 -7.16 3.64
N THR A 53 -15.56 -6.26 4.62
CA THR A 53 -14.51 -5.94 5.58
C THR A 53 -15.05 -6.02 7.00
N GLY A 54 -14.58 -6.99 7.78
CA GLY A 54 -14.97 -7.19 9.17
C GLY A 54 -14.74 -5.93 10.03
N ALA A 55 -15.51 -5.79 11.10
CA ALA A 55 -15.55 -4.56 11.92
C ALA A 55 -14.17 -4.14 12.47
N GLY A 56 -13.32 -5.10 12.83
CA GLY A 56 -11.97 -4.84 13.39
C GLY A 56 -10.87 -4.68 12.35
N MET A 57 -11.14 -4.95 11.06
CA MET A 57 -10.11 -4.90 10.03
C MET A 57 -9.76 -3.46 9.65
N LYS A 58 -8.44 -3.19 9.62
CA LYS A 58 -7.87 -1.89 9.26
C LYS A 58 -6.67 -2.09 8.35
N ILE A 59 -6.30 -1.07 7.62
CA ILE A 59 -5.05 -1.02 6.86
C ILE A 59 -4.17 0.12 7.35
N ALA A 60 -2.88 -0.13 7.43
CA ALA A 60 -1.87 0.90 7.64
C ALA A 60 -1.44 1.46 6.28
N SER A 61 -1.39 2.78 6.16
CA SER A 61 -0.98 3.44 4.92
C SER A 61 -0.14 4.69 5.17
N ASP A 62 0.33 5.30 4.12
CA ASP A 62 1.01 6.59 4.17
C ASP A 62 0.04 7.71 4.59
N SER A 63 0.57 8.78 5.15
CA SER A 63 -0.16 9.99 5.54
C SER A 63 -0.81 10.73 4.36
N ALA A 64 -0.44 10.41 3.11
CA ALA A 64 -1.07 10.92 1.91
C ALA A 64 -2.46 10.30 1.61
N PHE A 65 -2.77 9.15 2.21
CA PHE A 65 -4.07 8.51 1.99
C PHE A 65 -5.19 9.23 2.73
N PRO A 66 -6.40 9.28 2.15
CA PRO A 66 -7.55 9.87 2.79
C PRO A 66 -8.02 9.00 3.97
N VAL A 67 -8.11 9.61 5.16
CA VAL A 67 -8.56 8.95 6.41
C VAL A 67 -9.95 9.41 6.87
N SER A 68 -10.60 10.25 6.08
CA SER A 68 -11.90 10.87 6.41
C SER A 68 -13.08 10.16 5.73
N GLY A 69 -14.29 10.57 6.09
CA GLY A 69 -15.53 10.08 5.50
C GLY A 69 -15.82 8.63 5.84
N ARG A 70 -16.25 7.85 4.85
CA ARG A 70 -16.64 6.43 5.03
C ARG A 70 -15.50 5.51 5.48
N CYS A 71 -14.26 5.93 5.30
CA CYS A 71 -13.06 5.18 5.69
C CYS A 71 -12.50 5.62 7.05
N ALA A 72 -13.18 6.50 7.77
CA ALA A 72 -12.77 6.91 9.11
C ALA A 72 -12.58 5.68 10.02
N GLY A 73 -11.40 5.54 10.61
CA GLY A 73 -11.02 4.42 11.46
C GLY A 73 -10.72 3.09 10.72
N ARG A 74 -10.85 3.02 9.39
CA ARG A 74 -10.49 1.86 8.57
C ARG A 74 -9.10 1.97 7.96
N ILE A 75 -8.68 3.18 7.65
CA ILE A 75 -7.32 3.50 7.21
C ILE A 75 -6.63 4.21 8.37
N ILE A 76 -5.52 3.66 8.81
CA ILE A 76 -4.69 4.25 9.86
C ILE A 76 -3.38 4.75 9.25
N THR A 77 -3.01 5.97 9.59
CA THR A 77 -1.80 6.64 9.10
C THR A 77 -0.94 7.11 10.25
N PRO A 78 0.38 7.24 10.06
CA PRO A 78 1.22 7.90 11.05
C PRO A 78 0.78 9.35 11.26
N LEU A 79 1.12 9.91 12.41
CA LEU A 79 0.94 11.33 12.70
C LEU A 79 1.77 12.16 11.72
N LYS A 80 1.22 13.31 11.33
CA LYS A 80 1.95 14.32 10.58
C LYS A 80 2.71 15.23 11.54
N GLU A 81 3.67 15.96 10.99
CA GLU A 81 4.38 17.01 11.72
C GLU A 81 3.38 18.03 12.29
N GLY A 82 3.51 18.36 13.57
CA GLY A 82 2.61 19.26 14.27
C GLY A 82 1.30 18.64 14.80
N ASP A 83 0.98 17.38 14.47
CA ASP A 83 -0.25 16.75 14.97
C ASP A 83 -0.16 16.47 16.48
N LEU A 84 1.03 16.10 16.96
CA LEU A 84 1.23 15.74 18.37
C LEU A 84 0.97 16.92 19.29
N GLU A 85 1.33 18.12 18.87
CA GLU A 85 1.16 19.37 19.65
C GLU A 85 -0.30 19.78 19.81
N ARG A 86 -1.17 19.33 18.91
CA ARG A 86 -2.62 19.62 18.94
C ARG A 86 -3.38 18.78 19.97
N HIS A 87 -2.72 17.78 20.56
CA HIS A 87 -3.34 16.88 21.52
C HIS A 87 -2.88 17.14 22.96
N PRO A 88 -3.72 16.81 23.97
CA PRO A 88 -3.37 16.93 25.38
C PRO A 88 -2.07 16.19 25.71
N HIS A 89 -1.28 16.77 26.62
CA HIS A 89 0.04 16.24 26.98
C HIS A 89 0.00 14.77 27.43
N ASP A 90 -1.01 14.40 28.18
CA ASP A 90 -1.18 13.06 28.75
C ASP A 90 -1.38 11.98 27.67
N CYS A 91 -1.91 12.35 26.49
CA CYS A 91 -2.15 11.43 25.39
C CYS A 91 -0.95 11.30 24.42
N ARG A 92 -0.01 12.24 24.46
CA ARG A 92 1.05 12.33 23.45
C ARG A 92 1.96 11.11 23.39
N LEU A 93 2.30 10.54 24.54
CA LEU A 93 3.15 9.35 24.60
C LEU A 93 2.49 8.15 23.90
N GLY A 94 1.23 7.89 24.21
CA GLY A 94 0.46 6.82 23.59
C GLY A 94 0.25 7.03 22.07
N MET A 95 -0.05 8.26 21.67
CA MET A 95 -0.21 8.62 20.26
C MET A 95 1.08 8.47 19.47
N LYS A 96 2.22 8.84 20.07
CA LYS A 96 3.54 8.64 19.45
C LYS A 96 3.84 7.16 19.29
N ALA A 97 3.66 6.35 20.32
CA ALA A 97 3.88 4.91 20.25
C ALA A 97 3.00 4.24 19.19
N MET A 98 1.73 4.66 19.08
CA MET A 98 0.84 4.19 18.00
C MET A 98 1.35 4.61 16.61
N SER A 99 1.76 5.85 16.45
CA SER A 99 2.33 6.36 15.19
C SER A 99 3.59 5.60 14.77
N ASP A 100 4.47 5.31 15.71
CA ASP A 100 5.70 4.53 15.47
C ASP A 100 5.36 3.09 15.05
N SER A 101 4.36 2.49 15.68
CA SER A 101 3.85 1.16 15.31
C SER A 101 3.26 1.14 13.89
N ILE A 102 2.48 2.15 13.52
CA ILE A 102 1.93 2.29 12.16
C ILE A 102 3.06 2.46 11.14
N THR A 103 4.07 3.26 11.47
CA THR A 103 5.26 3.45 10.62
C THR A 103 6.00 2.13 10.40
N SER A 104 6.18 1.34 11.46
CA SER A 104 6.78 0.01 11.37
C SER A 104 5.97 -0.94 10.47
N LEU A 105 4.64 -0.99 10.65
CA LEU A 105 3.76 -1.78 9.77
C LEU A 105 3.85 -1.34 8.31
N ARG A 106 3.96 -0.05 8.05
CA ARG A 106 4.09 0.48 6.69
C ARG A 106 5.37 0.02 6.00
N GLN A 107 6.46 -0.16 6.75
CA GLN A 107 7.72 -0.71 6.19
C GLN A 107 7.50 -2.09 5.56
N ALA A 108 6.51 -2.86 6.03
CA ALA A 108 6.16 -4.14 5.43
C ALA A 108 5.76 -4.02 3.96
N ALA A 109 5.06 -2.95 3.57
CA ALA A 109 4.72 -2.69 2.17
C ALA A 109 5.97 -2.39 1.32
N GLU A 110 6.92 -1.66 1.86
CA GLU A 110 8.21 -1.39 1.21
C GLU A 110 9.00 -2.68 0.98
N TRP A 111 9.01 -3.58 1.96
CA TRP A 111 9.63 -4.91 1.82
C TRP A 111 8.90 -5.75 0.76
N GLY A 112 7.57 -5.71 0.74
CA GLY A 112 6.78 -6.39 -0.29
C GLY A 112 7.12 -5.89 -1.69
N MET A 113 7.12 -4.58 -1.90
CA MET A 113 7.49 -3.96 -3.18
C MET A 113 8.95 -4.26 -3.55
N GLY A 114 9.87 -4.16 -2.58
CA GLY A 114 11.28 -4.51 -2.77
C GLY A 114 11.48 -5.97 -3.16
N ALA A 115 10.75 -6.89 -2.54
CA ALA A 115 10.79 -8.31 -2.86
C ALA A 115 10.29 -8.59 -4.29
N VAL A 116 9.20 -7.93 -4.72
CA VAL A 116 8.70 -8.03 -6.10
C VAL A 116 9.76 -7.53 -7.08
N GLY A 117 10.35 -6.36 -6.86
CA GLY A 117 11.36 -5.77 -7.75
C GLY A 117 12.64 -6.59 -7.83
N LYS A 118 13.12 -7.15 -6.71
CA LYS A 118 14.32 -8.00 -6.68
C LYS A 118 14.16 -9.30 -7.47
N VAL A 119 12.98 -9.91 -7.39
CA VAL A 119 12.70 -11.18 -8.09
C VAL A 119 12.37 -10.96 -9.55
N TYR A 120 11.57 -9.95 -9.84
CA TYR A 120 11.09 -9.68 -11.20
C TYR A 120 11.76 -8.43 -11.75
N ARG A 121 13.04 -8.53 -12.10
CA ARG A 121 13.87 -7.42 -12.62
C ARG A 121 13.27 -6.71 -13.85
N GLN A 122 12.31 -7.32 -14.52
CA GLN A 122 11.56 -6.67 -15.59
C GLN A 122 10.80 -5.40 -15.15
N LEU A 123 10.52 -5.26 -13.84
CA LEU A 123 9.94 -4.04 -13.29
C LEU A 123 10.94 -2.87 -13.22
N LEU A 124 12.23 -3.15 -13.28
CA LEU A 124 13.30 -2.14 -13.31
C LEU A 124 13.60 -1.66 -14.73
N LEU A 125 13.04 -2.32 -15.74
CA LEU A 125 13.19 -1.95 -17.13
C LEU A 125 12.00 -1.08 -17.59
N PRO A 126 12.17 -0.28 -18.65
CA PRO A 126 11.04 0.45 -19.23
C PRO A 126 9.88 -0.49 -19.56
N LEU A 127 8.71 -0.14 -19.06
CA LEU A 127 7.50 -0.92 -19.31
C LEU A 127 6.99 -0.68 -20.75
N PRO A 128 6.28 -1.67 -21.35
CA PRO A 128 5.71 -1.52 -22.69
C PRO A 128 4.84 -0.26 -22.80
N TYR A 129 4.93 0.41 -23.96
CA TYR A 129 4.15 1.61 -24.21
C TYR A 129 2.65 1.31 -24.30
N ASN A 130 2.29 0.15 -24.87
CA ASN A 130 0.92 -0.29 -24.98
C ASN A 130 0.33 -0.60 -23.59
N PRO A 131 -0.76 0.08 -23.17
CA PRO A 131 -1.34 -0.09 -21.85
C PRO A 131 -1.87 -1.50 -21.58
N ALA A 132 -2.41 -2.18 -22.58
CA ALA A 132 -2.96 -3.53 -22.43
C ALA A 132 -1.82 -4.56 -22.20
N VAL A 133 -0.75 -4.47 -22.98
CA VAL A 133 0.43 -5.34 -22.83
C VAL A 133 1.10 -5.09 -21.47
N ARG A 134 1.18 -3.83 -21.05
CA ARG A 134 1.72 -3.44 -19.74
C ARG A 134 0.88 -3.99 -18.61
N ALA A 135 -0.45 -3.84 -18.69
CA ALA A 135 -1.38 -4.38 -17.68
C ALA A 135 -1.25 -5.90 -17.56
N MET A 136 -1.21 -6.61 -18.68
CA MET A 136 -1.03 -8.06 -18.70
C MET A 136 0.29 -8.48 -18.05
N ARG A 137 1.39 -7.79 -18.36
CA ARG A 137 2.71 -8.05 -17.76
C ARG A 137 2.70 -7.86 -16.25
N LEU A 138 2.18 -6.73 -15.77
CA LEU A 138 2.09 -6.44 -14.34
C LEU A 138 1.20 -7.45 -13.60
N ASN A 139 0.04 -7.80 -14.17
CA ASN A 139 -0.85 -8.82 -13.61
C ASN A 139 -0.15 -10.18 -13.49
N SER A 140 0.60 -10.58 -14.50
CA SER A 140 1.35 -11.85 -14.49
C SER A 140 2.41 -11.85 -13.39
N ILE A 141 3.17 -10.76 -13.25
CA ILE A 141 4.19 -10.60 -12.22
C ILE A 141 3.57 -10.72 -10.83
N PHE A 142 2.47 -10.02 -10.54
CA PHE A 142 1.83 -10.08 -9.23
C PHE A 142 1.21 -11.43 -8.90
N LYS A 143 0.67 -12.13 -9.89
CA LYS A 143 0.19 -13.52 -9.72
C LYS A 143 1.34 -14.48 -9.40
N LEU A 144 2.45 -14.39 -10.14
CA LEU A 144 3.64 -15.19 -9.88
C LEU A 144 4.27 -14.88 -8.54
N TYR A 145 4.30 -13.61 -8.14
CA TYR A 145 4.73 -13.20 -6.80
C TYR A 145 3.91 -13.88 -5.71
N ASN A 146 2.58 -13.80 -5.77
CA ASN A 146 1.69 -14.45 -4.81
C ASN A 146 1.86 -15.97 -4.80
N PHE A 147 1.99 -16.59 -5.97
CA PHE A 147 2.27 -18.02 -6.07
C PHE A 147 3.56 -18.38 -5.35
N ARG A 148 4.63 -17.61 -5.59
CA ARG A 148 5.93 -17.80 -4.93
C ARG A 148 5.81 -17.65 -3.41
N VAL A 149 5.22 -16.56 -2.91
CA VAL A 149 5.07 -16.32 -1.47
C VAL A 149 4.35 -17.48 -0.79
N ARG A 150 3.26 -17.97 -1.39
CA ARG A 150 2.49 -19.10 -0.85
C ARG A 150 3.25 -20.43 -0.87
N ARG A 151 4.08 -20.65 -1.89
CA ARG A 151 4.82 -21.92 -2.06
C ARG A 151 6.09 -21.98 -1.24
N THR A 152 6.87 -20.92 -1.24
CA THR A 152 8.16 -20.90 -0.56
C THR A 152 8.04 -20.50 0.91
N GLY A 153 6.95 -19.85 1.30
CA GLY A 153 6.76 -19.33 2.66
C GLY A 153 7.77 -18.23 3.06
N ILE A 154 8.67 -17.85 2.15
CA ILE A 154 9.68 -16.84 2.41
C ILE A 154 9.06 -15.47 2.16
N SER A 155 8.67 -14.81 3.23
CA SER A 155 8.23 -13.43 3.20
C SER A 155 8.79 -12.72 4.41
N GLN A 156 9.49 -11.62 4.18
CA GLN A 156 9.99 -10.78 5.26
C GLN A 156 8.84 -10.20 6.10
N ILE A 157 7.72 -9.92 5.47
CA ILE A 157 6.49 -9.46 6.14
C ILE A 157 6.00 -10.55 7.11
N LYS A 158 5.85 -11.79 6.61
CA LYS A 158 5.42 -12.92 7.43
C LYS A 158 6.37 -13.19 8.61
N ASN A 159 7.67 -13.10 8.37
CA ASN A 159 8.67 -13.37 9.42
C ASN A 159 8.66 -12.35 10.56
N VAL A 160 8.24 -11.12 10.27
CA VAL A 160 8.24 -10.01 11.25
C VAL A 160 6.87 -9.81 11.88
N PHE A 161 5.79 -9.97 11.13
CA PHE A 161 4.43 -9.63 11.55
C PHE A 161 3.44 -10.80 11.53
N GLY A 162 3.81 -11.95 10.99
CA GLY A 162 2.96 -13.12 10.82
C GLY A 162 3.18 -14.17 11.90
N ALA A 163 3.10 -13.75 13.19
CA ALA A 163 3.12 -14.68 14.31
C ALA A 163 1.81 -15.43 14.46
#